data_f2fe032863bf7cad803c6a96b0baa8a2
#
_entry.id   f2fe032863bf7cad803c6a96b0baa8a2
#
_cell.length_a   1.000
_cell.length_b   1.000
_cell.length_c   1.000
_cell.angle_alpha   90.00
_cell.angle_beta   90.00
_cell.angle_gamma   90.00
#
_symmetry.space_group_name_H-M   'P 1'
#
loop_
_entity.id
_entity.type
_entity.pdbx_description
1 polymer ?
#
loop_
_entity_poly.entity_id
_entity_poly.type
_entity_poly.pdbx_seq_one_letter_code
_entity_poly.pdbx_strand_id
1 'polypeptide(L)'
;IQDELHLISGPLGTLAGLYETVIERLMRPTSESPPPKIVASTATVRRAEAQIRALFGRSQARVFPPPGPEREDNFFSRTVDDPNQARLYVGLSAAGRNLKGVLLRSYLGLMAAAQKAWDDNKAMGEKNPADPYMTLLGYFSNLKELGVTRSILDDELGGQLEEFANNRAIEGVENPFARRRRPQMPEELT
;
A
#
# COMPACT_ATOMS: atom_id res chain seq x y z
N ILE A 1 -8.64 8.58 19.34
CA ILE A 1 -7.59 8.32 18.32
C ILE A 1 -8.04 9.00 17.05
N GLN A 2 -7.14 9.79 16.45
CA GLN A 2 -7.37 10.51 15.20
C GLN A 2 -6.37 10.00 14.16
N ASP A 3 -6.88 9.42 13.08
CA ASP A 3 -6.04 8.96 11.97
C ASP A 3 -6.01 9.99 10.84
N GLU A 4 -4.96 9.93 10.03
CA GLU A 4 -4.73 10.78 8.86
C GLU A 4 -4.89 12.29 9.16
N LEU A 5 -4.31 12.74 10.26
CA LEU A 5 -4.45 14.13 10.75
C LEU A 5 -4.15 15.18 9.66
N HIS A 6 -3.25 14.89 8.74
CA HIS A 6 -2.88 15.82 7.66
C HIS A 6 -4.02 16.13 6.67
N LEU A 7 -5.03 15.28 6.60
CA LEU A 7 -6.21 15.50 5.75
C LEU A 7 -7.20 16.49 6.37
N ILE A 8 -7.12 16.69 7.69
CA ILE A 8 -8.03 17.58 8.41
C ILE A 8 -7.53 19.02 8.31
N SER A 9 -7.92 19.71 7.24
CA SER A 9 -7.51 21.08 6.95
C SER A 9 -8.63 21.88 6.29
N GLY A 10 -8.49 23.21 6.22
CA GLY A 10 -9.47 24.09 5.60
C GLY A 10 -10.88 23.99 6.23
N PRO A 11 -11.96 23.97 5.41
CA PRO A 11 -13.34 23.88 5.91
C PRO A 11 -13.60 22.63 6.73
N LEU A 12 -13.03 21.48 6.32
CA LEU A 12 -13.11 20.23 7.08
C LEU A 12 -12.45 20.37 8.46
N GLY A 13 -11.29 21.05 8.53
CA GLY A 13 -10.60 21.32 9.78
C GLY A 13 -11.44 22.15 10.75
N THR A 14 -12.15 23.15 10.24
CA THR A 14 -13.06 23.97 11.07
C THR A 14 -14.20 23.12 11.64
N LEU A 15 -14.82 22.30 10.81
CA LEU A 15 -15.91 21.43 11.23
C LEU A 15 -15.42 20.38 12.25
N ALA A 16 -14.29 19.74 11.97
CA ALA A 16 -13.68 18.78 12.89
C ALA A 16 -13.35 19.40 14.25
N GLY A 17 -12.78 20.61 14.27
CA GLY A 17 -12.48 21.33 15.52
C GLY A 17 -13.71 21.62 16.37
N LEU A 18 -14.86 21.92 15.75
CA LEU A 18 -16.13 22.07 16.47
C LEU A 18 -16.59 20.75 17.09
N TYR A 19 -16.54 19.66 16.36
CA TYR A 19 -16.87 18.33 16.89
C TYR A 19 -15.93 17.91 18.03
N GLU A 20 -14.63 18.09 17.85
CA GLU A 20 -13.63 17.77 18.88
C GLU A 20 -13.87 18.54 20.18
N THR A 21 -14.27 19.81 20.07
CA THR A 21 -14.63 20.61 21.25
C THR A 21 -15.81 20.02 22.01
N VAL A 22 -16.84 19.57 21.30
CA VAL A 22 -18.02 18.92 21.90
C VAL A 22 -17.63 17.56 22.51
N ILE A 23 -16.88 16.75 21.78
CA ILE A 23 -16.41 15.44 22.24
C ILE A 23 -15.57 15.60 23.52
N GLU A 24 -14.62 16.53 23.51
CA GLU A 24 -13.80 16.81 24.70
C GLU A 24 -14.68 17.20 25.90
N ARG A 25 -15.68 18.05 25.68
CA ARG A 25 -16.58 18.47 26.76
C ARG A 25 -17.40 17.31 27.31
N LEU A 26 -17.86 16.42 26.45
CA LEU A 26 -18.62 15.21 26.85
C LEU A 26 -17.74 14.20 27.62
N MET A 27 -16.47 14.11 27.27
CA MET A 27 -15.52 13.19 27.91
C MET A 27 -15.01 13.69 29.28
N ARG A 28 -15.29 14.93 29.65
CA ARG A 28 -14.85 15.50 30.95
C ARG A 28 -16.02 15.49 31.94
N PRO A 29 -15.96 14.68 33.01
CA PRO A 29 -17.02 14.63 34.03
C PRO A 29 -17.25 15.99 34.69
N THR A 30 -16.18 16.74 34.94
CA THR A 30 -16.21 18.09 35.52
C THR A 30 -15.29 19.02 34.73
N SER A 31 -15.49 20.34 34.87
CA SER A 31 -14.60 21.35 34.28
C SER A 31 -13.16 21.28 34.80
N GLU A 32 -12.96 20.74 36.00
CA GLU A 32 -11.66 20.59 36.64
C GLU A 32 -10.92 19.31 36.21
N SER A 33 -11.65 18.36 35.59
CA SER A 33 -11.05 17.12 35.09
C SER A 33 -10.01 17.41 34.00
N PRO A 34 -8.88 16.69 34.00
CA PRO A 34 -7.88 16.86 32.93
C PRO A 34 -8.48 16.52 31.58
N PRO A 35 -8.08 17.23 30.52
CA PRO A 35 -8.56 16.94 29.20
C PRO A 35 -8.12 15.55 28.73
N PRO A 36 -8.94 14.86 27.91
CA PRO A 36 -8.60 13.54 27.40
C PRO A 36 -7.31 13.56 26.58
N LYS A 37 -6.55 12.48 26.64
CA LYS A 37 -5.36 12.30 25.82
C LYS A 37 -5.75 12.06 24.38
N ILE A 38 -5.19 12.83 23.47
CA ILE A 38 -5.36 12.67 22.03
C ILE A 38 -4.12 11.98 21.46
N VAL A 39 -4.35 10.92 20.69
CA VAL A 39 -3.32 10.21 19.91
C VAL A 39 -3.70 10.36 18.45
N ALA A 40 -2.81 10.94 17.65
CA ALA A 40 -3.04 11.13 16.22
C ALA A 40 -1.93 10.48 15.41
N SER A 41 -2.29 9.89 14.28
CA SER A 41 -1.35 9.39 13.27
C SER A 41 -1.41 10.26 12.00
N THR A 42 -0.29 10.35 11.30
CA THR A 42 -0.21 11.12 10.05
C THR A 42 1.03 10.72 9.24
N ALA A 43 0.90 10.72 7.91
CA ALA A 43 2.00 10.41 7.02
C ALA A 43 3.11 11.48 7.01
N THR A 44 2.75 12.77 7.14
CA THR A 44 3.70 13.89 7.13
C THR A 44 3.38 14.90 8.20
N VAL A 45 4.40 15.26 8.98
CA VAL A 45 4.27 16.19 10.11
C VAL A 45 4.98 17.50 9.79
N ARG A 46 4.41 18.27 8.85
CA ARG A 46 4.81 19.67 8.70
C ARG A 46 3.88 20.55 9.53
N ARG A 47 4.43 21.32 10.47
CA ARG A 47 3.66 22.23 11.34
C ARG A 47 2.62 21.52 12.23
N ALA A 48 2.91 20.28 12.68
CA ALA A 48 2.00 19.51 13.55
C ALA A 48 1.52 20.29 14.75
N GLU A 49 2.39 21.00 15.43
CA GLU A 49 2.02 21.78 16.62
C GLU A 49 0.97 22.86 16.31
N ALA A 50 1.12 23.56 15.17
CA ALA A 50 0.14 24.57 14.78
C ALA A 50 -1.22 23.95 14.46
N GLN A 51 -1.23 22.81 13.77
CA GLN A 51 -2.45 22.08 13.45
C GLN A 51 -3.12 21.52 14.70
N ILE A 52 -2.36 20.91 15.60
CA ILE A 52 -2.87 20.38 16.88
C ILE A 52 -3.44 21.49 17.74
N ARG A 53 -2.78 22.64 17.79
CA ARG A 53 -3.30 23.81 18.50
C ARG A 53 -4.62 24.30 17.90
N ALA A 54 -4.71 24.36 16.59
CA ALA A 54 -5.92 24.81 15.92
C ALA A 54 -7.10 23.86 16.05
N LEU A 55 -6.87 22.55 15.97
CA LEU A 55 -7.93 21.53 16.03
C LEU A 55 -8.37 21.22 17.47
N PHE A 56 -7.43 21.09 18.39
CA PHE A 56 -7.67 20.54 19.72
C PHE A 56 -7.44 21.55 20.85
N GLY A 57 -7.07 22.80 20.55
CA GLY A 57 -6.75 23.81 21.56
C GLY A 57 -5.56 23.44 22.45
N ARG A 58 -4.70 22.49 22.05
CA ARG A 58 -3.58 22.03 22.86
C ARG A 58 -2.34 22.87 22.62
N SER A 59 -1.73 23.34 23.69
CA SER A 59 -0.46 24.08 23.63
C SER A 59 0.76 23.17 23.55
N GLN A 60 0.63 21.91 23.96
CA GLN A 60 1.72 20.95 23.96
C GLN A 60 1.36 19.75 23.11
N ALA A 61 2.27 19.41 22.20
CA ALA A 61 2.23 18.19 21.43
C ALA A 61 3.61 17.51 21.49
N ARG A 62 3.60 16.19 21.42
CA ARG A 62 4.83 15.41 21.28
C ARG A 62 4.73 14.57 20.03
N VAL A 63 5.71 14.68 19.16
CA VAL A 63 5.84 13.84 17.98
C VAL A 63 6.56 12.56 18.36
N PHE A 64 6.06 11.43 17.90
CA PHE A 64 6.65 10.13 18.10
C PHE A 64 6.83 9.43 16.74
N PRO A 65 7.97 8.78 16.48
CA PRO A 65 9.17 8.79 17.32
C PRO A 65 9.81 10.18 17.37
N PRO A 66 10.52 10.54 18.47
CA PRO A 66 11.22 11.81 18.54
C PRO A 66 12.32 11.84 17.46
N PRO A 67 12.60 13.02 16.86
CA PRO A 67 13.65 13.13 15.86
C PRO A 67 15.01 12.75 16.46
N GLY A 68 15.74 11.88 15.74
CA GLY A 68 17.10 11.50 16.06
C GLY A 68 18.14 12.38 15.34
N PRO A 69 19.43 12.18 15.63
CA PRO A 69 20.53 12.83 14.89
C PRO A 69 20.56 12.41 13.42
N GLU A 70 20.13 11.20 13.12
CA GLU A 70 20.01 10.65 11.79
C GLU A 70 18.54 10.57 11.37
N ARG A 71 18.29 10.82 10.09
CA ARG A 71 16.92 10.82 9.56
C ARG A 71 16.29 9.43 9.50
N GLU A 72 17.11 8.43 9.24
CA GLU A 72 16.70 7.07 8.94
C GLU A 72 16.68 6.17 10.18
N ASP A 73 17.44 6.55 11.21
CA ASP A 73 17.55 5.79 12.45
C ASP A 73 16.96 6.56 13.64
N ASN A 74 16.31 5.82 14.52
CA ASN A 74 15.81 6.36 15.78
C ASN A 74 15.97 5.32 16.90
N PHE A 75 15.60 5.67 18.13
CA PHE A 75 15.73 4.75 19.26
C PHE A 75 15.00 3.42 19.06
N PHE A 76 13.92 3.40 18.29
CA PHE A 76 13.03 2.24 18.11
C PHE A 76 13.30 1.45 16.83
N SER A 77 13.97 2.03 15.86
CA SER A 77 14.22 1.41 14.56
C SER A 77 15.57 1.78 14.01
N ARG A 78 16.20 0.84 13.34
CA ARG A 78 17.42 1.03 12.58
C ARG A 78 17.21 0.63 11.15
N THR A 79 17.78 1.41 10.25
CA THR A 79 17.83 1.05 8.84
C THR A 79 18.84 -0.07 8.64
N VAL A 80 18.42 -1.13 7.98
CA VAL A 80 19.29 -2.24 7.59
C VAL A 80 19.62 -2.06 6.12
N ASP A 81 20.88 -1.79 5.83
CA ASP A 81 21.38 -1.67 4.47
C ASP A 81 21.84 -3.05 3.96
N ASP A 82 20.85 -3.92 3.69
CA ASP A 82 21.05 -5.23 3.11
C ASP A 82 20.30 -5.32 1.77
N PRO A 83 21.01 -5.36 0.63
CA PRO A 83 20.38 -5.46 -0.69
C PRO A 83 19.45 -6.67 -0.85
N ASN A 84 19.68 -7.76 -0.10
CA ASN A 84 18.85 -8.95 -0.17
C ASN A 84 17.52 -8.81 0.60
N GLN A 85 17.43 -7.82 1.49
CA GLN A 85 16.22 -7.51 2.26
C GLN A 85 15.54 -6.22 1.78
N ALA A 86 16.10 -5.58 0.78
CA ALA A 86 15.56 -4.35 0.24
C ALA A 86 14.34 -4.60 -0.66
N ARG A 87 13.42 -3.63 -0.69
CA ARG A 87 12.33 -3.62 -1.66
C ARG A 87 12.84 -3.14 -3.02
N LEU A 88 12.54 -3.89 -4.07
CA LEU A 88 12.84 -3.47 -5.43
C LEU A 88 11.67 -2.66 -6.00
N TYR A 89 11.91 -1.40 -6.33
CA TYR A 89 10.96 -0.53 -7.03
C TYR A 89 11.28 -0.51 -8.51
N VAL A 90 10.32 -0.95 -9.34
CA VAL A 90 10.46 -0.97 -10.79
C VAL A 90 9.44 -0.05 -11.43
N GLY A 91 9.92 0.97 -12.15
CA GLY A 91 9.06 1.87 -12.92
C GLY A 91 8.77 1.30 -14.30
N LEU A 92 7.51 1.18 -14.67
CA LEU A 92 7.07 0.79 -16.01
C LEU A 92 6.41 1.96 -16.71
N SER A 93 6.98 2.40 -17.81
CA SER A 93 6.43 3.48 -18.63
C SER A 93 5.58 2.93 -19.77
N ALA A 94 4.42 3.54 -19.97
CA ALA A 94 3.50 3.23 -21.08
C ALA A 94 3.72 4.13 -22.30
N ALA A 95 4.91 4.69 -22.50
CA ALA A 95 5.19 5.64 -23.58
C ALA A 95 4.75 5.10 -24.95
N GLY A 96 3.81 5.80 -25.61
CA GLY A 96 3.27 5.40 -26.92
C GLY A 96 2.40 4.15 -26.92
N ARG A 97 2.00 3.63 -25.75
CA ARG A 97 1.15 2.44 -25.62
C ARG A 97 -0.05 2.69 -24.74
N ASN A 98 -1.08 1.88 -24.89
CA ASN A 98 -2.23 1.91 -24.01
C ASN A 98 -1.82 1.43 -22.60
N LEU A 99 -2.12 2.24 -21.57
CA LEU A 99 -1.85 1.94 -20.16
C LEU A 99 -2.46 0.61 -19.72
N LYS A 100 -3.69 0.31 -20.16
CA LYS A 100 -4.39 -0.95 -19.91
C LYS A 100 -3.54 -2.16 -20.37
N GLY A 101 -3.02 -2.11 -21.59
CA GLY A 101 -2.21 -3.19 -22.16
C GLY A 101 -0.87 -3.37 -21.44
N VAL A 102 -0.26 -2.27 -20.94
CA VAL A 102 0.98 -2.35 -20.16
C VAL A 102 0.70 -2.97 -18.79
N LEU A 103 -0.37 -2.55 -18.13
CA LEU A 103 -0.78 -3.09 -16.83
C LEU A 103 -1.06 -4.59 -16.91
N LEU A 104 -1.85 -5.01 -17.89
CA LEU A 104 -2.17 -6.43 -18.11
C LEU A 104 -0.91 -7.27 -18.33
N ARG A 105 0.00 -6.81 -19.20
CA ARG A 105 1.27 -7.51 -19.44
C ARG A 105 2.16 -7.58 -18.21
N SER A 106 2.13 -6.55 -17.37
CA SER A 106 2.87 -6.54 -16.11
C SER A 106 2.32 -7.59 -15.14
N TYR A 107 1.01 -7.68 -15.01
CA TYR A 107 0.36 -8.71 -14.20
C TYR A 107 0.66 -10.12 -14.70
N LEU A 108 0.51 -10.34 -16.02
CA LEU A 108 0.84 -11.61 -16.64
C LEU A 108 2.29 -12.02 -16.39
N GLY A 109 3.23 -11.08 -16.55
CA GLY A 109 4.66 -11.33 -16.33
C GLY A 109 4.97 -11.66 -14.88
N LEU A 110 4.45 -10.88 -13.94
CA LEU A 110 4.67 -11.10 -12.50
C LEU A 110 4.08 -12.42 -12.02
N MET A 111 2.84 -12.72 -12.42
CA MET A 111 2.16 -13.97 -12.03
C MET A 111 2.84 -15.20 -12.62
N ALA A 112 3.29 -15.13 -13.86
CA ALA A 112 4.00 -16.23 -14.52
C ALA A 112 5.38 -16.46 -13.88
N ALA A 113 6.10 -15.39 -13.57
CA ALA A 113 7.41 -15.47 -12.90
C ALA A 113 7.28 -16.06 -11.48
N ALA A 114 6.28 -15.60 -10.71
CA ALA A 114 6.00 -16.13 -9.38
C ALA A 114 5.67 -17.63 -9.42
N GLN A 115 4.80 -18.05 -10.38
CA GLN A 115 4.44 -19.45 -10.53
C GLN A 115 5.66 -20.31 -10.91
N LYS A 116 6.48 -19.84 -11.83
CA LYS A 116 7.71 -20.54 -12.19
C LYS A 116 8.64 -20.71 -10.98
N ALA A 117 8.88 -19.63 -10.24
CA ALA A 117 9.72 -19.68 -9.05
C ALA A 117 9.16 -20.64 -8.00
N TRP A 118 7.83 -20.68 -7.85
CA TRP A 118 7.16 -21.63 -6.95
C TRP A 118 7.40 -23.06 -7.38
N ASP A 119 7.19 -23.37 -8.65
CA ASP A 119 7.34 -24.72 -9.19
C ASP A 119 8.79 -25.22 -9.12
N ASP A 120 9.76 -24.35 -9.39
CA ASP A 120 11.19 -24.66 -9.32
C ASP A 120 11.63 -24.99 -7.87
N ASN A 121 10.94 -24.45 -6.86
CA ASN A 121 11.22 -24.67 -5.45
C ASN A 121 10.15 -25.51 -4.72
N LYS A 122 9.30 -26.23 -5.43
CA LYS A 122 8.17 -26.97 -4.88
C LYS A 122 8.56 -27.99 -3.81
N ALA A 123 9.75 -28.57 -3.90
CA ALA A 123 10.26 -29.52 -2.92
C ALA A 123 10.47 -28.89 -1.52
N MET A 124 10.54 -27.58 -1.40
CA MET A 124 10.75 -26.87 -0.14
C MET A 124 9.45 -26.69 0.70
N GLY A 125 8.28 -27.04 0.14
CA GLY A 125 6.99 -26.98 0.83
C GLY A 125 6.69 -25.58 1.39
N GLU A 126 6.37 -25.50 2.68
CA GLU A 126 6.06 -24.24 3.40
C GLU A 126 7.23 -23.22 3.46
N LYS A 127 8.45 -23.67 3.18
CA LYS A 127 9.65 -22.80 3.14
C LYS A 127 9.97 -22.35 1.72
N ASN A 128 9.03 -22.45 0.79
CA ASN A 128 9.25 -22.03 -0.58
C ASN A 128 9.54 -20.51 -0.64
N PRO A 129 10.71 -20.08 -1.15
CA PRO A 129 11.08 -18.68 -1.20
C PRO A 129 10.19 -17.84 -2.14
N ALA A 130 9.41 -18.48 -3.00
CA ALA A 130 8.46 -17.79 -3.88
C ALA A 130 7.11 -17.47 -3.19
N ASP A 131 6.86 -18.00 -1.98
CA ASP A 131 5.60 -17.80 -1.26
C ASP A 131 5.16 -16.32 -1.14
N PRO A 132 6.03 -15.38 -0.74
CA PRO A 132 5.68 -13.97 -0.65
C PRO A 132 5.26 -13.32 -1.99
N TYR A 133 5.63 -13.93 -3.11
CA TYR A 133 5.34 -13.44 -4.46
C TYR A 133 4.09 -14.06 -5.09
N MET A 134 3.44 -14.99 -4.38
CA MET A 134 2.24 -15.66 -4.89
C MET A 134 0.98 -14.80 -4.77
N THR A 135 1.03 -13.69 -4.06
CA THR A 135 -0.04 -12.71 -3.96
C THR A 135 0.35 -11.43 -4.69
N LEU A 136 -0.48 -11.01 -5.64
CA LEU A 136 -0.34 -9.73 -6.34
C LEU A 136 -1.32 -8.74 -5.76
N LEU A 137 -0.82 -7.62 -5.22
CA LEU A 137 -1.61 -6.56 -4.64
C LEU A 137 -1.56 -5.32 -5.54
N GLY A 138 -2.70 -4.86 -6.01
CA GLY A 138 -2.83 -3.64 -6.81
C GLY A 138 -3.35 -2.47 -5.98
N TYR A 139 -2.69 -1.30 -6.11
CA TYR A 139 -3.15 -0.05 -5.52
C TYR A 139 -3.61 0.89 -6.63
N PHE A 140 -4.75 1.52 -6.43
CA PHE A 140 -5.36 2.43 -7.40
C PHE A 140 -5.66 3.78 -6.77
N SER A 141 -5.57 4.83 -7.56
CA SER A 141 -5.79 6.19 -7.10
C SER A 141 -7.27 6.51 -6.84
N ASN A 142 -8.16 5.74 -7.47
CA ASN A 142 -9.61 5.93 -7.34
C ASN A 142 -10.40 4.66 -7.70
N LEU A 143 -11.66 4.61 -7.26
CA LEU A 143 -12.56 3.47 -7.49
C LEU A 143 -12.85 3.19 -8.98
N LYS A 144 -12.77 4.21 -9.84
CA LYS A 144 -12.98 4.02 -11.28
C LYS A 144 -11.84 3.21 -11.90
N GLU A 145 -10.60 3.50 -11.54
CA GLU A 145 -9.43 2.73 -12.00
C GLU A 145 -9.45 1.31 -11.46
N LEU A 146 -9.84 1.13 -10.20
CA LEU A 146 -10.04 -0.17 -9.60
C LEU A 146 -11.08 -0.99 -10.37
N GLY A 147 -12.27 -0.42 -10.62
CA GLY A 147 -13.35 -1.10 -11.35
C GLY A 147 -12.96 -1.47 -12.78
N VAL A 148 -12.27 -0.58 -13.51
CA VAL A 148 -11.75 -0.89 -14.86
C VAL A 148 -10.74 -2.02 -14.80
N THR A 149 -9.84 -2.00 -13.82
CA THR A 149 -8.83 -3.06 -13.69
C THR A 149 -9.45 -4.40 -13.32
N ARG A 150 -10.44 -4.39 -12.43
CA ARG A 150 -11.21 -5.61 -12.10
C ARG A 150 -11.87 -6.22 -13.32
N SER A 151 -12.56 -5.42 -14.13
CA SER A 151 -13.16 -5.90 -15.40
C SER A 151 -12.11 -6.53 -16.35
N ILE A 152 -10.91 -5.94 -16.42
CA ILE A 152 -9.81 -6.50 -17.21
C ILE A 152 -9.36 -7.87 -16.68
N LEU A 153 -9.28 -7.99 -15.36
CA LEU A 153 -8.87 -9.24 -14.72
C LEU A 153 -9.92 -10.35 -14.94
N ASP A 154 -11.19 -10.01 -14.81
CA ASP A 154 -12.29 -10.95 -14.96
C ASP A 154 -12.45 -11.39 -16.44
N ASP A 155 -12.36 -10.46 -17.39
CA ASP A 155 -12.68 -10.71 -18.80
C ASP A 155 -11.46 -11.21 -19.62
N GLU A 156 -10.27 -10.71 -19.34
CA GLU A 156 -9.13 -10.89 -20.25
C GLU A 156 -8.02 -11.75 -19.65
N LEU A 157 -7.82 -11.75 -18.32
CA LEU A 157 -6.65 -12.38 -17.72
C LEU A 157 -6.64 -13.90 -17.93
N GLY A 158 -7.78 -14.56 -17.80
CA GLY A 158 -7.91 -16.01 -17.94
C GLY A 158 -7.53 -16.50 -19.32
N GLY A 159 -8.09 -15.89 -20.36
CA GLY A 159 -7.80 -16.25 -21.77
C GLY A 159 -6.39 -15.87 -22.21
N GLN A 160 -5.96 -14.66 -21.88
CA GLN A 160 -4.62 -14.18 -22.26
C GLN A 160 -3.48 -14.90 -21.53
N LEU A 161 -3.70 -15.42 -20.34
CA LEU A 161 -2.73 -16.27 -19.67
C LEU A 161 -2.41 -17.52 -20.50
N GLU A 162 -3.37 -18.11 -21.18
CA GLU A 162 -3.14 -19.29 -22.03
C GLU A 162 -2.43 -18.93 -23.33
N GLU A 163 -2.77 -17.81 -23.94
CA GLU A 163 -2.15 -17.34 -25.19
C GLU A 163 -0.75 -16.76 -25.00
N PHE A 164 -0.50 -16.13 -23.86
CA PHE A 164 0.76 -15.42 -23.58
C PHE A 164 1.98 -16.34 -23.63
N ALA A 165 1.83 -17.61 -23.26
CA ALA A 165 2.89 -18.59 -23.38
C ALA A 165 3.07 -19.07 -24.82
N ASN A 166 1.96 -19.34 -25.51
CA ASN A 166 2.00 -19.86 -26.85
C ASN A 166 2.62 -18.83 -27.80
N ASN A 167 2.26 -17.56 -27.66
CA ASN A 167 2.79 -16.45 -28.47
C ASN A 167 4.28 -16.13 -28.22
N ARG A 168 4.87 -16.68 -27.17
CA ARG A 168 6.29 -16.48 -26.81
C ARG A 168 7.10 -17.76 -26.76
N ALA A 169 6.55 -18.85 -27.24
CA ALA A 169 7.28 -20.09 -27.39
C ALA A 169 8.40 -19.90 -28.42
N ILE A 170 9.63 -20.13 -28.01
CA ILE A 170 10.80 -20.23 -28.90
C ILE A 170 11.12 -21.71 -29.00
N GLU A 171 11.19 -22.20 -30.22
CA GLU A 171 11.45 -23.61 -30.51
C GLU A 171 12.77 -24.03 -29.86
N GLY A 172 12.74 -25.10 -29.06
CA GLY A 172 13.92 -25.64 -28.36
C GLY A 172 14.29 -24.94 -27.04
N VAL A 173 13.54 -23.92 -26.60
CA VAL A 173 13.77 -23.22 -25.32
C VAL A 173 12.58 -23.42 -24.41
N GLU A 174 12.82 -23.83 -23.17
CA GLU A 174 11.77 -23.88 -22.15
C GLU A 174 11.16 -22.48 -21.96
N ASN A 175 9.87 -22.36 -22.26
CA ASN A 175 9.18 -21.09 -22.12
C ASN A 175 8.96 -20.78 -20.63
N PRO A 176 9.60 -19.75 -20.07
CA PRO A 176 9.46 -19.40 -18.65
C PRO A 176 8.03 -18.99 -18.27
N PHE A 177 7.16 -18.75 -19.26
CA PHE A 177 5.77 -18.37 -19.05
C PHE A 177 4.78 -19.53 -19.27
N ALA A 178 5.26 -20.74 -19.55
CA ALA A 178 4.41 -21.92 -19.79
C ALA A 178 3.70 -22.42 -18.53
N ARG A 179 4.32 -22.22 -17.35
CA ARG A 179 3.76 -22.64 -16.08
C ARG A 179 2.93 -21.50 -15.48
N ARG A 180 1.65 -21.78 -15.20
CA ARG A 180 0.72 -20.71 -14.81
C ARG A 180 -0.25 -21.18 -13.77
N ARG A 181 -0.43 -20.33 -12.76
CA ARG A 181 -1.53 -20.43 -11.83
C ARG A 181 -2.71 -19.63 -12.39
N ARG A 182 -3.88 -20.27 -12.46
CA ARG A 182 -5.11 -19.51 -12.69
C ARG A 182 -5.30 -18.55 -11.51
N PRO A 183 -5.46 -17.25 -11.75
CA PRO A 183 -5.76 -16.32 -10.68
C PRO A 183 -7.06 -16.76 -10.01
N GLN A 184 -7.09 -16.70 -8.68
CA GLN A 184 -8.35 -16.73 -7.94
C GLN A 184 -9.09 -15.43 -8.26
N MET A 185 -10.40 -15.42 -8.04
CA MET A 185 -11.17 -14.17 -8.19
C MET A 185 -10.54 -13.07 -7.33
N PRO A 186 -10.30 -11.89 -7.92
CA PRO A 186 -9.69 -10.79 -7.18
C PRO A 186 -10.62 -10.33 -6.05
N GLU A 187 -10.07 -10.16 -4.86
CA GLU A 187 -10.76 -9.54 -3.74
C GLU A 187 -10.53 -8.03 -3.76
N GLU A 188 -11.59 -7.28 -3.53
CA GLU A 188 -11.55 -5.83 -3.38
C GLU A 188 -11.47 -5.50 -1.88
N LEU A 189 -10.38 -4.82 -1.51
CA LEU A 189 -10.15 -4.33 -0.15
C LEU A 189 -10.48 -2.83 -0.13
N THR A 190 -11.65 -2.47 0.40
CA THR A 190 -12.15 -1.10 0.56
C THR A 190 -12.37 -0.74 2.02
#